data_4bd4c6b905d9d3ce218990bde4835570
#
_entry.id   4bd4c6b905d9d3ce218990bde4835570
#
_cell.length_a   1.000
_cell.length_b   1.000
_cell.length_c   1.000
_cell.angle_alpha   90.00
_cell.angle_beta   90.00
_cell.angle_gamma   90.00
#
_symmetry.space_group_name_H-M   'P 1'
#
loop_
_entity.id
_entity.type
_entity.pdbx_description
1 polymer ?
#
loop_
_entity_poly.entity_id
_entity_poly.type
_entity_poly.pdbx_seq_one_letter_code
_entity_poly.pdbx_strand_id
1 'polypeptide(L)'
;MDTDILVIGAGLAGCACAAAAAEKGGKVTVVEKTSSWNGRGGGFGAINSHYMDELGIEVDKVNAKQHWIAQCASRANEDLIVKFFNSSEEASNWLLAKAEAVGGSAMVGAFYSHDDVYAEQPGYHMLMIPEEAGLTSTGFAGAELCYNDAVKDGAEFVFDSPAVQLVKDGTKVTGCICEGKDGYVQYNASKGVVLCTGDIGGNLEMCKAYAPICVEYGQPRSQYTDRKST
;
A
#
# COMPACT_ATOMS: atom_id res chain seq x y z
N MET A 1 10.20 0.54 22.80
CA MET A 1 8.81 0.04 22.82
C MET A 1 8.77 -1.28 22.09
N ASP A 2 8.00 -2.26 22.58
CA ASP A 2 8.01 -3.63 22.03
C ASP A 2 6.64 -4.00 21.45
N THR A 3 6.67 -4.56 20.26
CA THR A 3 5.48 -5.02 19.52
C THR A 3 5.75 -6.38 18.86
N ASP A 4 4.74 -7.05 18.34
CA ASP A 4 4.94 -8.26 17.54
C ASP A 4 5.34 -7.88 16.10
N ILE A 5 4.58 -6.98 15.51
CA ILE A 5 4.73 -6.54 14.13
C ILE A 5 4.86 -5.01 14.13
N LEU A 6 5.95 -4.54 13.57
CA LEU A 6 6.21 -3.11 13.37
C LEU A 6 5.97 -2.76 11.91
N VAL A 7 5.05 -1.83 11.65
CA VAL A 7 4.76 -1.31 10.31
C VAL A 7 5.31 0.11 10.20
N ILE A 8 6.10 0.38 9.16
CA ILE A 8 6.68 1.70 8.91
C ILE A 8 5.96 2.35 7.73
N GLY A 9 5.20 3.39 8.02
CA GLY A 9 4.36 4.14 7.09
C GLY A 9 2.87 3.79 7.22
N ALA A 10 2.01 4.79 7.36
CA ALA A 10 0.55 4.68 7.46
C ALA A 10 -0.17 5.13 6.18
N GLY A 11 0.37 4.76 5.02
CA GLY A 11 -0.34 4.79 3.74
C GLY A 11 -1.33 3.63 3.60
N LEU A 12 -1.98 3.48 2.44
CA LEU A 12 -2.90 2.35 2.19
C LEU A 12 -2.26 1.00 2.51
N ALA A 13 -1.02 0.77 2.07
CA ALA A 13 -0.30 -0.48 2.32
C ALA A 13 -0.06 -0.72 3.83
N GLY A 14 0.29 0.34 4.57
CA GLY A 14 0.52 0.23 6.01
C GLY A 14 -0.75 0.02 6.81
N CYS A 15 -1.82 0.75 6.49
CA CYS A 15 -3.12 0.56 7.10
C CYS A 15 -3.69 -0.84 6.82
N ALA A 16 -3.57 -1.33 5.58
CA ALA A 16 -4.00 -2.68 5.22
C ALA A 16 -3.17 -3.76 5.92
N CYS A 17 -1.85 -3.57 6.00
CA CYS A 17 -0.96 -4.48 6.74
C CYS A 17 -1.33 -4.53 8.22
N ALA A 18 -1.56 -3.36 8.84
CA ALA A 18 -1.95 -3.28 10.24
C ALA A 18 -3.31 -3.94 10.50
N ALA A 19 -4.32 -3.67 9.66
CA ALA A 19 -5.63 -4.29 9.76
C ALA A 19 -5.56 -5.82 9.65
N ALA A 20 -4.89 -6.33 8.61
CA ALA A 20 -4.77 -7.77 8.40
C ALA A 20 -3.98 -8.49 9.52
N ALA A 21 -3.02 -7.82 10.13
CA ALA A 21 -2.23 -8.39 11.22
C ALA A 21 -2.98 -8.33 12.56
N ALA A 22 -3.68 -7.23 12.85
CA ALA A 22 -4.47 -7.07 14.06
C ALA A 22 -5.70 -8.00 14.08
N GLU A 23 -6.40 -8.15 12.93
CA GLU A 23 -7.49 -9.10 12.73
C GLU A 23 -7.09 -10.54 13.09
N LYS A 24 -5.81 -10.89 12.92
CA LYS A 24 -5.24 -12.20 13.30
C LYS A 24 -4.69 -12.23 14.74
N GLY A 25 -4.98 -11.23 15.54
CA GLY A 25 -4.57 -11.14 16.96
C GLY A 25 -3.10 -10.76 17.17
N GLY A 26 -2.42 -10.20 16.17
CA GLY A 26 -1.07 -9.68 16.32
C GLY A 26 -1.06 -8.35 17.09
N LYS A 27 -0.10 -8.15 18.01
CA LYS A 27 0.18 -6.83 18.56
C LYS A 27 0.91 -6.02 17.49
N VAL A 28 0.26 -4.97 16.96
CA VAL A 28 0.78 -4.17 15.85
C VAL A 28 1.03 -2.74 16.31
N THR A 29 2.20 -2.23 15.96
CA THR A 29 2.51 -0.80 16.06
C THR A 29 2.86 -0.26 14.68
N VAL A 30 2.21 0.82 14.28
CA VAL A 30 2.47 1.55 13.04
C VAL A 30 3.13 2.87 13.38
N VAL A 31 4.28 3.16 12.79
CA VAL A 31 4.95 4.46 12.91
C VAL A 31 4.80 5.24 11.61
N GLU A 32 4.42 6.51 11.72
CA GLU A 32 4.17 7.38 10.58
C GLU A 32 4.80 8.75 10.79
N LYS A 33 5.42 9.31 9.76
CA LYS A 33 6.12 10.59 9.83
C LYS A 33 5.21 11.81 9.88
N THR A 34 4.00 11.68 9.37
CA THR A 34 2.99 12.75 9.33
C THR A 34 2.05 12.67 10.54
N SER A 35 1.23 13.69 10.71
CA SER A 35 0.31 13.81 11.85
C SER A 35 -0.95 12.93 11.74
N SER A 36 -1.11 12.19 10.63
CA SER A 36 -2.22 11.25 10.44
C SER A 36 -1.88 10.19 9.39
N TRP A 37 -2.72 9.16 9.26
CA TRP A 37 -2.66 8.26 8.11
C TRP A 37 -2.87 9.05 6.80
N ASN A 38 -2.30 8.56 5.72
CA ASN A 38 -2.35 9.21 4.41
C ASN A 38 -2.47 8.18 3.29
N GLY A 39 -3.62 8.09 2.68
CA GLY A 39 -3.84 7.31 1.48
C GLY A 39 -3.48 8.08 0.23
N ARG A 40 -3.18 7.39 -0.87
CA ARG A 40 -3.04 7.97 -2.20
C ARG A 40 -3.85 7.18 -3.21
N GLY A 41 -4.45 7.92 -4.14
CA GLY A 41 -5.29 7.35 -5.18
C GLY A 41 -6.63 6.84 -4.66
N GLY A 42 -7.72 7.17 -5.34
CA GLY A 42 -9.07 6.72 -4.98
C GLY A 42 -9.38 5.30 -5.44
N GLY A 43 -8.47 4.68 -6.18
CA GLY A 43 -8.69 3.37 -6.75
C GLY A 43 -7.48 2.46 -6.66
N PHE A 44 -7.71 1.19 -6.93
CA PHE A 44 -6.69 0.14 -6.94
C PHE A 44 -6.93 -0.83 -8.10
N GLY A 45 -5.88 -1.54 -8.50
CA GLY A 45 -5.95 -2.61 -9.48
C GLY A 45 -6.20 -3.95 -8.81
N ALA A 46 -7.08 -4.74 -9.39
CA ALA A 46 -7.32 -6.12 -8.99
C ALA A 46 -7.55 -7.01 -10.20
N ILE A 47 -7.29 -8.28 -10.04
CA ILE A 47 -7.51 -9.29 -11.06
C ILE A 47 -8.55 -10.28 -10.54
N ASN A 48 -9.67 -10.38 -11.28
CA ASN A 48 -10.76 -11.32 -10.98
C ASN A 48 -11.34 -11.15 -9.58
N SER A 49 -11.72 -9.92 -9.22
CA SER A 49 -12.51 -9.67 -8.02
C SER A 49 -13.94 -10.16 -8.18
N HIS A 50 -14.69 -10.36 -7.09
CA HIS A 50 -16.09 -10.76 -7.19
C HIS A 50 -16.96 -9.73 -7.96
N TYR A 51 -16.65 -8.43 -7.94
CA TYR A 51 -17.31 -7.42 -8.78
C TYR A 51 -17.04 -7.64 -10.28
N MET A 52 -15.84 -8.10 -10.62
CA MET A 52 -15.53 -8.47 -12.02
C MET A 52 -16.31 -9.70 -12.44
N ASP A 53 -16.42 -10.70 -11.56
CA ASP A 53 -17.20 -11.92 -11.81
C ASP A 53 -18.68 -11.59 -12.04
N GLU A 54 -19.27 -10.71 -11.21
CA GLU A 54 -20.66 -10.25 -11.38
C GLU A 54 -20.91 -9.53 -12.71
N LEU A 55 -19.89 -8.85 -13.23
CA LEU A 55 -19.95 -8.17 -14.54
C LEU A 55 -19.59 -9.08 -15.71
N GLY A 56 -19.23 -10.34 -15.47
CA GLY A 56 -18.75 -11.27 -16.49
C GLY A 56 -17.40 -10.87 -17.08
N ILE A 57 -16.58 -10.16 -16.31
CA ILE A 57 -15.24 -9.70 -16.71
C ILE A 57 -14.21 -10.72 -16.22
N GLU A 58 -13.57 -11.41 -17.14
CA GLU A 58 -12.47 -12.33 -16.86
C GLU A 58 -11.18 -11.79 -17.50
N VAL A 59 -10.12 -11.73 -16.73
CA VAL A 59 -8.78 -11.34 -17.20
C VAL A 59 -7.95 -12.58 -17.47
N ASP A 60 -7.48 -12.72 -18.70
CA ASP A 60 -6.45 -13.72 -19.03
C ASP A 60 -5.16 -13.37 -18.29
N LYS A 61 -4.94 -14.02 -17.15
CA LYS A 61 -3.80 -13.80 -16.27
C LYS A 61 -2.45 -14.02 -16.97
N VAL A 62 -2.39 -14.91 -17.96
CA VAL A 62 -1.15 -15.20 -18.69
C VAL A 62 -0.81 -14.04 -19.62
N ASN A 63 -1.77 -13.64 -20.43
CA ASN A 63 -1.60 -12.53 -21.36
C ASN A 63 -1.36 -11.20 -20.65
N ALA A 64 -2.18 -10.87 -19.65
CA ALA A 64 -2.04 -9.63 -18.87
C ALA A 64 -0.67 -9.54 -18.15
N LYS A 65 -0.17 -10.64 -17.63
CA LYS A 65 1.15 -10.70 -17.02
C LYS A 65 2.27 -10.44 -18.03
N GLN A 66 2.19 -11.08 -19.20
CA GLN A 66 3.17 -10.87 -20.27
C GLN A 66 3.17 -9.42 -20.75
N HIS A 67 2.00 -8.81 -20.91
CA HIS A 67 1.87 -7.40 -21.28
C HIS A 67 2.48 -6.48 -20.22
N TRP A 68 2.23 -6.73 -18.94
CA TRP A 68 2.83 -5.93 -17.87
C TRP A 68 4.36 -6.00 -17.89
N ILE A 69 4.92 -7.20 -18.01
CA ILE A 69 6.37 -7.39 -18.11
C ILE A 69 6.93 -6.63 -19.33
N ALA A 70 6.26 -6.72 -20.48
CA ALA A 70 6.68 -6.01 -21.68
C ALA A 70 6.62 -4.49 -21.52
N GLN A 71 5.55 -3.95 -20.92
CA GLN A 71 5.41 -2.51 -20.64
C GLN A 71 6.52 -1.98 -19.71
N CYS A 72 6.98 -2.80 -18.77
CA CYS A 72 8.11 -2.46 -17.91
C CYS A 72 9.47 -2.61 -18.62
N ALA A 73 9.47 -2.89 -19.92
CA ALA A 73 10.67 -3.19 -20.70
C ALA A 73 11.55 -4.28 -20.05
N SER A 74 10.91 -5.27 -19.44
CA SER A 74 11.53 -6.36 -18.66
C SER A 74 12.47 -5.88 -17.53
N ARG A 75 12.23 -4.69 -16.99
CA ARG A 75 13.01 -4.11 -15.87
C ARG A 75 12.38 -4.33 -14.52
N ALA A 76 11.10 -4.72 -14.48
CA ALA A 76 10.42 -5.01 -13.23
C ALA A 76 10.87 -6.35 -12.66
N ASN A 77 10.71 -6.49 -11.34
CA ASN A 77 10.86 -7.79 -10.69
C ASN A 77 9.65 -8.67 -11.05
N GLU A 78 9.88 -9.68 -11.89
CA GLU A 78 8.83 -10.57 -12.39
C GLU A 78 8.17 -11.38 -11.26
N ASP A 79 8.89 -11.75 -10.21
CA ASP A 79 8.31 -12.46 -9.06
C ASP A 79 7.25 -11.62 -8.34
N LEU A 80 7.44 -10.30 -8.27
CA LEU A 80 6.43 -9.40 -7.72
C LEU A 80 5.19 -9.31 -8.60
N ILE A 81 5.37 -9.28 -9.92
CA ILE A 81 4.26 -9.31 -10.88
C ILE A 81 3.49 -10.63 -10.74
N VAL A 82 4.19 -11.76 -10.71
CA VAL A 82 3.58 -13.08 -10.50
C VAL A 82 2.81 -13.12 -9.18
N LYS A 83 3.40 -12.60 -8.10
CA LYS A 83 2.73 -12.53 -6.79
C LYS A 83 1.46 -11.70 -6.86
N PHE A 84 1.48 -10.54 -7.53
CA PHE A 84 0.28 -9.71 -7.72
C PHE A 84 -0.83 -10.50 -8.41
N PHE A 85 -0.54 -11.16 -9.53
CA PHE A 85 -1.55 -11.94 -10.28
C PHE A 85 -2.11 -13.13 -9.50
N ASN A 86 -1.32 -13.70 -8.59
CA ASN A 86 -1.74 -14.85 -7.79
C ASN A 86 -2.50 -14.46 -6.52
N SER A 87 -2.33 -13.25 -6.02
CA SER A 87 -2.86 -12.84 -4.71
C SER A 87 -3.83 -11.66 -4.77
N SER A 88 -3.96 -10.98 -5.91
CA SER A 88 -4.76 -9.74 -5.98
C SER A 88 -6.26 -10.00 -5.81
N GLU A 89 -6.77 -11.13 -6.26
CA GLU A 89 -8.17 -11.53 -6.07
C GLU A 89 -8.52 -11.63 -4.57
N GLU A 90 -7.75 -12.42 -3.82
CA GLU A 90 -7.94 -12.57 -2.37
C GLU A 90 -7.79 -11.22 -1.64
N ALA A 91 -6.72 -10.48 -1.94
CA ALA A 91 -6.45 -9.21 -1.28
C ALA A 91 -7.50 -8.13 -1.61
N SER A 92 -7.97 -8.08 -2.87
CA SER A 92 -9.00 -7.12 -3.26
C SER A 92 -10.36 -7.48 -2.67
N ASN A 93 -10.76 -8.74 -2.68
CA ASN A 93 -12.01 -9.19 -2.10
C ASN A 93 -12.04 -8.94 -0.57
N TRP A 94 -10.90 -9.10 0.11
CA TRP A 94 -10.78 -8.71 1.52
C TRP A 94 -10.99 -7.21 1.75
N LEU A 95 -10.47 -6.34 0.88
CA LEU A 95 -10.68 -4.89 0.98
C LEU A 95 -12.12 -4.50 0.60
N LEU A 96 -12.68 -5.12 -0.42
CA LEU A 96 -14.05 -4.90 -0.88
C LEU A 96 -15.06 -5.27 0.21
N ALA A 97 -14.87 -6.38 0.90
CA ALA A 97 -15.72 -6.78 2.03
C ALA A 97 -15.74 -5.73 3.16
N LYS A 98 -14.65 -5.00 3.38
CA LYS A 98 -14.64 -3.89 4.35
C LYS A 98 -15.49 -2.71 3.88
N ALA A 99 -15.47 -2.40 2.59
CA ALA A 99 -16.33 -1.36 2.01
C ALA A 99 -17.80 -1.76 2.09
N GLU A 100 -18.12 -3.01 1.78
CA GLU A 100 -19.49 -3.56 1.85
C GLU A 100 -20.03 -3.57 3.28
N ALA A 101 -19.20 -3.84 4.27
CA ALA A 101 -19.58 -3.83 5.68
C ALA A 101 -20.09 -2.45 6.15
N VAL A 102 -19.74 -1.38 5.45
CA VAL A 102 -20.24 -0.01 5.72
C VAL A 102 -21.28 0.46 4.69
N GLY A 103 -21.86 -0.47 3.92
CA GLY A 103 -22.86 -0.18 2.89
C GLY A 103 -22.27 0.36 1.58
N GLY A 104 -20.96 0.25 1.39
CA GLY A 104 -20.27 0.65 0.18
C GLY A 104 -20.31 -0.41 -0.92
N SER A 105 -19.76 -0.07 -2.06
CA SER A 105 -19.59 -0.92 -3.24
C SER A 105 -18.33 -0.53 -3.98
N ALA A 106 -18.09 -1.15 -5.15
CA ALA A 106 -17.02 -0.71 -6.02
C ALA A 106 -17.49 -0.56 -7.47
N MET A 107 -16.97 0.45 -8.14
CA MET A 107 -17.03 0.57 -9.59
C MET A 107 -15.82 -0.14 -10.18
N VAL A 108 -16.06 -0.96 -11.20
CA VAL A 108 -14.99 -1.60 -11.98
C VAL A 108 -14.90 -0.92 -13.34
N GLY A 109 -13.70 -0.64 -13.79
CA GLY A 109 -13.47 -0.01 -15.07
C GLY A 109 -12.07 -0.27 -15.62
N ALA A 110 -11.84 0.25 -16.82
CA ALA A 110 -10.52 0.35 -17.43
C ALA A 110 -10.19 1.82 -17.62
N PHE A 111 -9.00 2.22 -17.22
CA PHE A 111 -8.62 3.64 -17.25
C PHE A 111 -7.95 4.08 -18.54
N TYR A 112 -7.31 3.14 -19.25
CA TYR A 112 -6.59 3.46 -20.46
C TYR A 112 -6.77 2.35 -21.50
N SER A 113 -7.41 2.68 -22.59
CA SER A 113 -7.30 1.96 -23.83
C SER A 113 -6.20 2.63 -24.66
N HIS A 114 -5.08 1.96 -24.82
CA HIS A 114 -4.03 2.38 -25.73
C HIS A 114 -3.95 1.37 -26.85
N ASP A 115 -4.63 1.65 -27.94
CA ASP A 115 -4.54 0.96 -29.24
C ASP A 115 -4.44 -0.58 -29.20
N ASP A 116 -4.25 -1.19 -30.35
CA ASP A 116 -4.17 -2.65 -30.55
C ASP A 116 -2.97 -3.33 -29.86
N VAL A 117 -2.02 -2.56 -29.33
CA VAL A 117 -0.83 -3.10 -28.67
C VAL A 117 -1.10 -3.42 -27.20
N TYR A 118 -1.98 -2.65 -26.57
CA TYR A 118 -2.35 -2.81 -25.16
C TYR A 118 -3.87 -3.02 -25.07
N ALA A 119 -4.28 -4.26 -25.23
CA ALA A 119 -5.68 -4.61 -25.04
C ALA A 119 -6.15 -4.07 -23.68
N GLU A 120 -7.34 -3.48 -23.70
CA GLU A 120 -7.99 -2.97 -22.51
C GLU A 120 -8.02 -4.06 -21.44
N GLN A 121 -7.39 -3.80 -20.31
CA GLN A 121 -7.38 -4.73 -19.18
C GLN A 121 -8.28 -4.14 -18.09
N PRO A 122 -9.56 -4.52 -18.04
CA PRO A 122 -10.44 -4.11 -16.97
C PRO A 122 -9.94 -4.68 -15.66
N GLY A 123 -9.75 -3.86 -14.67
CA GLY A 123 -9.20 -4.31 -13.37
C GLY A 123 -9.03 -3.16 -12.40
N TYR A 124 -9.35 -1.94 -12.83
CA TYR A 124 -9.38 -0.80 -11.95
C TYR A 124 -10.66 -0.80 -11.11
N HIS A 125 -10.50 -0.64 -9.82
CA HIS A 125 -11.59 -0.55 -8.86
C HIS A 125 -11.56 0.80 -8.18
N MET A 126 -12.73 1.40 -8.01
CA MET A 126 -12.93 2.60 -7.18
C MET A 126 -14.01 2.31 -6.15
N LEU A 127 -13.67 2.48 -4.88
CA LEU A 127 -14.64 2.31 -3.81
C LEU A 127 -15.67 3.43 -3.83
N MET A 128 -16.92 3.06 -3.74
CA MET A 128 -18.09 3.92 -3.67
C MET A 128 -18.67 3.79 -2.27
N ILE A 129 -18.34 4.73 -1.40
CA ILE A 129 -18.74 4.68 0.01
C ILE A 129 -19.84 5.72 0.25
N PRO A 130 -20.97 5.34 0.87
CA PRO A 130 -22.05 6.27 1.17
C PRO A 130 -21.64 7.26 2.28
N GLU A 131 -22.23 8.46 2.27
CA GLU A 131 -21.97 9.50 3.29
C GLU A 131 -22.26 9.00 4.71
N GLU A 132 -23.27 8.16 4.86
CA GLU A 132 -23.72 7.59 6.13
C GLU A 132 -22.65 6.71 6.80
N ALA A 133 -21.67 6.24 6.04
CA ALA A 133 -20.52 5.51 6.57
C ALA A 133 -19.58 6.39 7.40
N GLY A 134 -19.72 7.71 7.31
CA GLY A 134 -19.02 8.69 8.16
C GLY A 134 -17.51 8.74 7.92
N LEU A 135 -17.02 8.28 6.76
CA LEU A 135 -15.61 8.42 6.42
C LEU A 135 -15.26 9.88 6.14
N THR A 136 -14.07 10.28 6.55
CA THR A 136 -13.59 11.65 6.40
C THR A 136 -13.06 11.94 5.00
N SER A 137 -12.71 10.90 4.24
CA SER A 137 -12.14 11.00 2.91
C SER A 137 -12.76 10.02 1.92
N THR A 138 -13.54 10.52 1.00
CA THR A 138 -14.09 9.71 -0.10
C THR A 138 -13.01 9.28 -1.10
N GLY A 139 -11.93 10.07 -1.27
CA GLY A 139 -10.85 9.77 -2.21
C GLY A 139 -9.85 8.74 -1.72
N PHE A 140 -9.85 8.41 -0.42
CA PHE A 140 -8.89 7.48 0.21
C PHE A 140 -9.59 6.45 1.11
N ALA A 141 -10.83 6.14 0.80
CA ALA A 141 -11.70 5.29 1.60
C ALA A 141 -11.04 3.95 1.99
N GLY A 142 -10.30 3.32 1.08
CA GLY A 142 -9.63 2.05 1.39
C GLY A 142 -8.61 2.16 2.51
N ALA A 143 -7.84 3.26 2.59
CA ALA A 143 -6.89 3.48 3.68
C ALA A 143 -7.61 3.77 5.00
N GLU A 144 -8.68 4.57 4.96
CA GLU A 144 -9.46 4.92 6.14
C GLU A 144 -10.21 3.71 6.73
N LEU A 145 -10.82 2.88 5.89
CA LEU A 145 -11.45 1.63 6.32
C LEU A 145 -10.44 0.72 7.02
N CYS A 146 -9.29 0.51 6.40
CA CYS A 146 -8.24 -0.31 6.99
C CYS A 146 -7.68 0.29 8.29
N TYR A 147 -7.50 1.62 8.35
CA TYR A 147 -7.08 2.31 9.57
C TYR A 147 -8.08 2.10 10.70
N ASN A 148 -9.37 2.34 10.44
CA ASN A 148 -10.42 2.21 11.43
C ASN A 148 -10.53 0.78 11.96
N ASP A 149 -10.47 -0.23 11.09
CA ASP A 149 -10.47 -1.63 11.48
C ASP A 149 -9.24 -1.99 12.30
N ALA A 150 -8.04 -1.56 11.87
CA ALA A 150 -6.80 -1.81 12.59
C ALA A 150 -6.85 -1.24 14.03
N VAL A 151 -7.33 -0.01 14.19
CA VAL A 151 -7.49 0.63 15.51
C VAL A 151 -8.53 -0.11 16.36
N LYS A 152 -9.66 -0.47 15.76
CA LYS A 152 -10.71 -1.26 16.43
C LYS A 152 -10.18 -2.59 16.95
N ASP A 153 -9.29 -3.24 16.19
CA ASP A 153 -8.67 -4.53 16.54
C ASP A 153 -7.39 -4.36 17.39
N GLY A 154 -7.11 -3.14 17.87
CA GLY A 154 -6.08 -2.87 18.86
C GLY A 154 -4.70 -2.54 18.31
N ALA A 155 -4.57 -2.22 17.02
CA ALA A 155 -3.31 -1.68 16.49
C ALA A 155 -3.06 -0.26 17.01
N GLU A 156 -1.81 0.02 17.36
CA GLU A 156 -1.35 1.33 17.80
C GLU A 156 -0.73 2.10 16.64
N PHE A 157 -1.20 3.33 16.39
CA PHE A 157 -0.63 4.25 15.41
C PHE A 157 0.09 5.38 16.11
N VAL A 158 1.38 5.52 15.82
CA VAL A 158 2.23 6.58 16.35
C VAL A 158 2.58 7.54 15.23
N PHE A 159 1.92 8.69 15.23
CA PHE A 159 2.11 9.76 14.25
C PHE A 159 3.25 10.70 14.68
N ASP A 160 3.64 11.61 13.79
CA ASP A 160 4.77 12.54 13.97
C ASP A 160 6.06 11.82 14.41
N SER A 161 6.24 10.59 13.90
CA SER A 161 7.31 9.66 14.29
C SER A 161 8.04 9.10 13.06
N PRO A 162 8.79 9.95 12.32
CA PRO A 162 9.55 9.50 11.16
C PRO A 162 10.59 8.46 11.57
N ALA A 163 10.53 7.29 10.92
CA ALA A 163 11.57 6.28 11.05
C ALA A 163 12.84 6.74 10.35
N VAL A 164 13.93 6.85 11.08
CA VAL A 164 15.20 7.39 10.58
C VAL A 164 16.28 6.32 10.44
N GLN A 165 16.14 5.19 11.14
CA GLN A 165 17.11 4.10 11.07
C GLN A 165 16.46 2.76 11.35
N LEU A 166 16.86 1.71 10.62
CA LEU A 166 16.50 0.33 10.92
C LEU A 166 17.45 -0.25 11.97
N VAL A 167 16.89 -0.99 12.94
CA VAL A 167 17.65 -1.77 13.91
C VAL A 167 17.85 -3.18 13.36
N LYS A 168 19.10 -3.67 13.41
CA LYS A 168 19.47 -4.99 12.90
C LYS A 168 20.17 -5.83 13.97
N ASP A 169 19.90 -7.12 13.90
CA ASP A 169 20.69 -8.16 14.54
C ASP A 169 21.25 -9.07 13.42
N GLY A 170 22.54 -8.90 13.12
CA GLY A 170 23.15 -9.48 11.93
C GLY A 170 22.47 -9.02 10.64
N THR A 171 21.88 -9.95 9.90
CA THR A 171 21.12 -9.68 8.66
C THR A 171 19.62 -9.44 8.89
N LYS A 172 19.12 -9.75 10.10
CA LYS A 172 17.71 -9.62 10.44
C LYS A 172 17.39 -8.20 10.90
N VAL A 173 16.35 -7.59 10.32
CA VAL A 173 15.78 -6.33 10.81
C VAL A 173 14.86 -6.65 11.98
N THR A 174 15.11 -6.05 13.12
CA THR A 174 14.43 -6.30 14.40
C THR A 174 13.66 -5.10 14.93
N GLY A 175 13.73 -3.94 14.26
CA GLY A 175 13.05 -2.75 14.70
C GLY A 175 13.41 -1.53 13.87
N CYS A 176 13.02 -0.35 14.38
CA CYS A 176 13.46 0.93 13.86
C CYS A 176 13.67 1.94 14.98
N ILE A 177 14.43 2.99 14.70
CA ILE A 177 14.53 4.20 15.49
C ILE A 177 13.71 5.28 14.80
N CYS A 178 12.81 5.91 15.54
CA CYS A 178 12.03 7.05 15.09
C CYS A 178 12.50 8.33 15.80
N GLU A 179 12.44 9.44 15.09
CA GLU A 179 12.66 10.77 15.66
C GLU A 179 11.31 11.31 16.16
N GLY A 180 11.24 11.66 17.43
CA GLY A 180 10.07 12.28 18.07
C GLY A 180 10.41 13.69 18.58
N LYS A 181 9.42 14.37 19.13
CA LYS A 181 9.59 15.75 19.67
C LYS A 181 10.64 15.83 20.78
N ASP A 182 10.75 14.78 21.59
CA ASP A 182 11.60 14.74 22.76
C ASP A 182 12.87 13.90 22.56
N GLY A 183 13.19 13.55 21.32
CA GLY A 183 14.36 12.76 20.98
C GLY A 183 14.02 11.48 20.22
N TYR A 184 14.91 10.50 20.28
CA TYR A 184 14.79 9.25 19.52
C TYR A 184 14.11 8.16 20.32
N VAL A 185 13.18 7.45 19.69
CA VAL A 185 12.48 6.29 20.27
C VAL A 185 12.78 5.06 19.44
N GLN A 186 13.22 3.98 20.09
CA GLN A 186 13.43 2.70 19.44
C GLN A 186 12.19 1.82 19.61
N TYR A 187 11.70 1.28 18.50
CA TYR A 187 10.65 0.27 18.41
C TYR A 187 11.26 -1.07 18.02
N ASN A 188 10.96 -2.12 18.80
CA ASN A 188 11.44 -3.48 18.54
C ASN A 188 10.27 -4.36 18.13
N ALA A 189 10.51 -5.24 17.16
CA ALA A 189 9.52 -6.17 16.65
C ALA A 189 9.96 -7.62 16.89
N SER A 190 9.13 -8.40 17.59
CA SER A 190 9.45 -9.79 17.91
C SER A 190 9.25 -10.71 16.69
N LYS A 191 8.27 -10.43 15.84
CA LYS A 191 7.92 -11.24 14.67
C LYS A 191 8.47 -10.67 13.36
N GLY A 192 8.41 -9.35 13.17
CA GLY A 192 8.92 -8.74 11.95
C GLY A 192 8.64 -7.26 11.80
N VAL A 193 9.34 -6.66 10.84
CA VAL A 193 9.20 -5.26 10.42
C VAL A 193 8.72 -5.23 8.97
N VAL A 194 7.66 -4.47 8.70
CA VAL A 194 7.10 -4.32 7.35
C VAL A 194 7.30 -2.86 6.90
N LEU A 195 8.00 -2.70 5.76
CA LEU A 195 8.21 -1.38 5.16
C LEU A 195 7.05 -1.04 4.22
N CYS A 196 6.24 -0.07 4.62
CA CYS A 196 5.10 0.47 3.86
C CYS A 196 5.32 1.95 3.50
N THR A 197 6.57 2.33 3.26
CA THR A 197 7.04 3.71 3.09
C THR A 197 6.79 4.30 1.70
N GLY A 198 6.16 3.54 0.81
CA GLY A 198 5.91 3.96 -0.58
C GLY A 198 7.15 3.86 -1.47
N ASP A 199 7.17 4.68 -2.53
CA ASP A 199 8.28 4.75 -3.48
C ASP A 199 9.37 5.75 -3.07
N ILE A 200 10.36 5.94 -3.93
CA ILE A 200 11.48 6.86 -3.73
C ILE A 200 11.26 8.25 -4.33
N GLY A 201 10.10 8.52 -4.94
CA GLY A 201 9.84 9.72 -5.73
C GLY A 201 9.97 11.04 -4.98
N GLY A 202 9.84 11.04 -3.66
CA GLY A 202 10.07 12.19 -2.80
C GLY A 202 11.52 12.36 -2.31
N ASN A 203 12.38 11.38 -2.56
CA ASN A 203 13.78 11.39 -2.14
C ASN A 203 14.70 11.60 -3.34
N LEU A 204 15.15 12.85 -3.54
CA LEU A 204 15.95 13.23 -4.70
C LEU A 204 17.29 12.48 -4.78
N GLU A 205 17.91 12.17 -3.63
CA GLU A 205 19.18 11.45 -3.61
C GLU A 205 18.99 10.00 -4.07
N MET A 206 17.95 9.34 -3.60
CA MET A 206 17.60 8.00 -4.08
C MET A 206 17.18 8.01 -5.55
N CYS A 207 16.42 9.01 -5.99
CA CYS A 207 16.08 9.15 -7.41
C CYS A 207 17.33 9.30 -8.28
N LYS A 208 18.32 10.10 -7.87
CA LYS A 208 19.60 10.21 -8.57
C LYS A 208 20.37 8.88 -8.63
N ALA A 209 20.32 8.11 -7.56
CA ALA A 209 21.05 6.84 -7.47
C ALA A 209 20.37 5.69 -8.24
N TYR A 210 19.04 5.59 -8.18
CA TYR A 210 18.30 4.43 -8.65
C TYR A 210 17.40 4.68 -9.86
N ALA A 211 17.05 5.94 -10.13
CA ALA A 211 16.22 6.36 -11.25
C ALA A 211 16.70 7.70 -11.85
N PRO A 212 17.99 7.80 -12.29
CA PRO A 212 18.57 9.07 -12.73
C PRO A 212 17.81 9.72 -13.88
N ILE A 213 17.21 8.94 -14.75
CA ILE A 213 16.38 9.42 -15.84
C ILE A 213 15.19 10.27 -15.34
N CYS A 214 14.60 9.92 -14.21
CA CYS A 214 13.49 10.68 -13.62
C CYS A 214 13.92 12.08 -13.15
N VAL A 215 15.19 12.19 -12.73
CA VAL A 215 15.78 13.47 -12.32
C VAL A 215 16.16 14.33 -13.51
N GLU A 216 16.73 13.72 -14.53
CA GLU A 216 17.14 14.40 -15.77
C GLU A 216 15.96 15.04 -16.49
N TYR A 217 14.81 14.34 -16.54
CA TYR A 217 13.57 14.86 -17.14
C TYR A 217 12.66 15.61 -16.16
N GLY A 218 13.15 15.99 -14.99
CA GLY A 218 12.46 16.87 -14.04
C GLY A 218 11.27 16.23 -13.31
N GLN A 219 11.32 14.92 -13.05
CA GLN A 219 10.16 14.18 -12.57
C GLN A 219 10.35 13.31 -11.32
N PRO A 220 10.83 13.79 -10.18
CA PRO A 220 10.45 13.19 -8.91
C PRO A 220 9.04 13.67 -8.58
N ARG A 221 8.03 12.80 -8.69
CA ARG A 221 6.61 13.21 -8.66
C ARG A 221 5.90 12.99 -7.34
N SER A 222 6.55 12.47 -6.33
CA SER A 222 5.87 12.12 -5.11
C SER A 222 6.41 12.92 -3.93
N GLN A 223 5.73 13.99 -3.57
CA GLN A 223 6.12 14.83 -2.44
C GLN A 223 6.03 14.14 -1.07
N TYR A 224 5.32 13.00 -0.98
CA TYR A 224 5.02 12.34 0.30
C TYR A 224 5.69 10.97 0.46
N THR A 225 6.34 10.48 -0.59
CA THR A 225 7.08 9.24 -0.58
C THR A 225 8.57 9.53 -0.60
N ASP A 226 9.11 9.86 0.53
CA ASP A 226 10.54 10.04 0.72
C ASP A 226 11.08 8.82 1.47
N ARG A 227 11.13 7.69 0.81
CA ARG A 227 11.79 6.53 1.39
C ARG A 227 13.20 6.92 1.80
N LYS A 228 13.36 7.35 3.01
CA LYS A 228 14.66 7.42 3.65
C LYS A 228 15.04 5.99 3.97
N SER A 229 15.56 5.29 2.99
CA SER A 229 16.16 4.02 3.29
C SER A 229 17.49 4.27 3.94
N THR A 230 17.60 3.80 5.00
CA THR A 230 18.83 3.55 5.73
C THR A 230 19.58 2.38 5.13
#